data_361491be469c5066fd39e09def267c9b
#
_entry.id   361491be469c5066fd39e09def267c9b
#
_cell.length_a   1.000
_cell.length_b   1.000
_cell.length_c   1.000
_cell.angle_alpha   90.00
_cell.angle_beta   90.00
_cell.angle_gamma   90.00
#
_symmetry.space_group_name_H-M   'P 1'
#
loop_
_entity.id
_entity.type
_entity.pdbx_description
1 polymer ?
#
loop_
_entity_poly.entity_id
_entity_poly.type
_entity_poly.pdbx_seq_one_letter_code
_entity_poly.pdbx_strand_id
1 'polypeptide(L)'
;MSANRYIQDYPVIGIRPTIDGRRGVLGVRESLEDQTMNMAKAAAKLFTENLKYSNGEPVKVIIADTTIGRVAEAAACADKFRKAGVDITLTVTPCWCYGAETMDMEKDTIKAVWGFNGTERPGAVYLASVLATHAQKGLPAFGIYGHDVQDADTQTIPDDVKEKLLRFTRAGIAVAQMRGKSYLSIGSVTMGMAGSIVDTDFFQTYLGMRNESVDEVEIIRRIEEGIYDKEEFKKAMAWTEKYCKTNEGHDFNPADKQKSRAQKDADWEYAVKRM
;
A
#
# COMPACT_ATOMS: atom_id res chain seq x y z
N MET A 1 -6.43 -8.42 -29.01
CA MET A 1 -7.06 -8.42 -27.68
C MET A 1 -5.93 -8.60 -26.67
N SER A 2 -5.48 -7.54 -26.02
CA SER A 2 -4.62 -7.72 -24.86
C SER A 2 -5.46 -8.44 -23.82
N ALA A 3 -5.17 -9.70 -23.59
CA ALA A 3 -5.74 -10.40 -22.45
C ALA A 3 -5.32 -9.55 -21.23
N ASN A 4 -6.30 -8.99 -20.53
CA ASN A 4 -6.09 -8.38 -19.22
C ASN A 4 -5.65 -9.47 -18.24
N ARG A 5 -4.43 -10.00 -18.42
CA ARG A 5 -3.83 -11.00 -17.54
C ARG A 5 -3.62 -10.49 -16.11
N TYR A 6 -3.85 -9.21 -15.90
CA TYR A 6 -3.48 -8.48 -14.69
C TYR A 6 -4.66 -7.79 -14.03
N ILE A 7 -5.90 -8.14 -14.39
CA ILE A 7 -7.05 -7.74 -13.59
C ILE A 7 -6.95 -8.51 -12.28
N GLN A 8 -6.42 -7.84 -11.27
CA GLN A 8 -6.60 -8.22 -9.89
C GLN A 8 -7.71 -7.33 -9.33
N ASP A 9 -8.48 -7.87 -8.39
CA ASP A 9 -9.34 -7.05 -7.57
C ASP A 9 -8.47 -6.01 -6.87
N TYR A 10 -8.88 -4.75 -6.95
CA TYR A 10 -8.15 -3.68 -6.28
C TYR A 10 -8.35 -3.76 -4.76
N PRO A 11 -7.31 -3.42 -3.96
CA PRO A 11 -7.38 -3.48 -2.50
C PRO A 11 -8.53 -2.67 -1.94
N VAL A 12 -9.23 -3.25 -0.97
CA VAL A 12 -10.36 -2.62 -0.28
C VAL A 12 -9.90 -2.11 1.08
N ILE A 13 -10.29 -0.89 1.42
CA ILE A 13 -9.99 -0.25 2.70
C ILE A 13 -11.19 -0.41 3.62
N GLY A 14 -10.98 -0.93 4.82
CA GLY A 14 -11.99 -1.03 5.87
C GLY A 14 -11.75 -0.02 6.99
N ILE A 15 -12.76 0.71 7.41
CA ILE A 15 -12.66 1.62 8.56
C ILE A 15 -13.46 1.07 9.73
N ARG A 16 -12.81 0.95 10.88
CA ARG A 16 -13.30 0.42 12.14
C ARG A 16 -13.48 1.57 13.16
N PRO A 17 -14.65 2.20 13.27
CA PRO A 17 -14.92 3.19 14.32
C PRO A 17 -15.05 2.48 15.67
N THR A 18 -14.08 2.63 16.57
CA THR A 18 -14.09 2.00 17.89
C THR A 18 -14.40 3.00 18.99
N ILE A 19 -15.06 2.56 20.03
CA ILE A 19 -15.56 3.41 21.12
C ILE A 19 -15.57 2.64 22.44
N ASP A 20 -15.56 3.35 23.56
CA ASP A 20 -15.85 2.76 24.86
C ASP A 20 -17.29 2.19 24.85
N GLY A 21 -17.41 0.89 25.00
CA GLY A 21 -18.72 0.20 24.98
C GLY A 21 -19.59 0.44 26.18
N ARG A 22 -19.10 1.10 27.26
CA ARG A 22 -19.87 1.40 28.46
C ARG A 22 -20.85 2.54 28.20
N ARG A 23 -22.03 2.44 28.82
CA ARG A 23 -23.10 3.44 28.76
C ARG A 23 -23.33 4.06 30.12
N GLY A 24 -24.07 5.15 30.16
CA GLY A 24 -24.44 5.86 31.39
C GLY A 24 -23.28 6.63 32.01
N VAL A 25 -23.31 6.87 33.30
CA VAL A 25 -22.41 7.77 34.04
C VAL A 25 -20.92 7.42 33.91
N LEU A 26 -20.59 6.14 33.73
CA LEU A 26 -19.20 5.68 33.61
C LEU A 26 -18.69 5.56 32.17
N GLY A 27 -19.59 5.65 31.21
CA GLY A 27 -19.27 5.50 29.79
C GLY A 27 -19.24 6.85 29.06
N VAL A 28 -18.66 6.84 27.87
CA VAL A 28 -18.66 7.99 26.96
C VAL A 28 -19.29 7.64 25.62
N ARG A 29 -19.97 6.49 25.52
CA ARG A 29 -20.54 6.03 24.26
C ARG A 29 -21.55 7.03 23.72
N GLU A 30 -22.49 7.48 24.57
CA GLU A 30 -23.54 8.40 24.17
C GLU A 30 -22.98 9.76 23.70
N SER A 31 -21.90 10.22 24.30
CA SER A 31 -21.31 11.55 23.99
C SER A 31 -20.38 11.54 22.77
N LEU A 32 -19.76 10.40 22.43
CA LEU A 32 -18.73 10.33 21.39
C LEU A 32 -19.09 9.42 20.20
N GLU A 33 -20.25 8.75 20.23
CA GLU A 33 -20.61 7.79 19.16
C GLU A 33 -20.76 8.49 17.80
N ASP A 34 -21.45 9.62 17.77
CA ASP A 34 -21.64 10.39 16.54
C ASP A 34 -20.31 10.95 16.02
N GLN A 35 -19.47 11.51 16.89
CA GLN A 35 -18.14 11.97 16.50
C GLN A 35 -17.32 10.83 15.88
N THR A 36 -17.30 9.68 16.54
CA THR A 36 -16.51 8.51 16.08
C THR A 36 -16.94 8.07 14.69
N MET A 37 -18.25 7.95 14.46
CA MET A 37 -18.76 7.57 13.14
C MET A 37 -18.55 8.66 12.11
N ASN A 38 -18.72 9.93 12.45
CA ASN A 38 -18.50 11.05 11.53
C ASN A 38 -17.03 11.16 11.12
N MET A 39 -16.09 10.91 12.02
CA MET A 39 -14.65 10.88 11.70
C MET A 39 -14.28 9.68 10.83
N ALA A 40 -14.91 8.53 11.02
CA ALA A 40 -14.76 7.39 10.12
C ALA A 40 -15.27 7.72 8.70
N LYS A 41 -16.41 8.40 8.58
CA LYS A 41 -16.94 8.89 7.30
C LYS A 41 -16.03 9.96 6.67
N ALA A 42 -15.49 10.87 7.48
CA ALA A 42 -14.55 11.89 7.02
C ALA A 42 -13.25 11.25 6.49
N ALA A 43 -12.72 10.22 7.14
CA ALA A 43 -11.58 9.47 6.66
C ALA A 43 -11.90 8.73 5.35
N ALA A 44 -13.07 8.11 5.23
CA ALA A 44 -13.51 7.47 3.99
C ALA A 44 -13.57 8.47 2.83
N LYS A 45 -14.16 9.65 3.08
CA LYS A 45 -14.21 10.75 2.10
C LYS A 45 -12.80 11.22 1.71
N LEU A 46 -11.92 11.42 2.70
CA LEU A 46 -10.52 11.79 2.45
C LEU A 46 -9.84 10.81 1.49
N PHE A 47 -10.02 9.50 1.69
CA PHE A 47 -9.42 8.48 0.85
C PHE A 47 -10.00 8.49 -0.55
N THR A 48 -11.32 8.49 -0.70
CA THR A 48 -11.98 8.44 -2.01
C THR A 48 -11.74 9.68 -2.87
N GLU A 49 -11.56 10.86 -2.25
CA GLU A 49 -11.28 12.10 -2.97
C GLU A 49 -9.81 12.25 -3.39
N ASN A 50 -8.87 11.67 -2.63
CA ASN A 50 -7.44 11.91 -2.80
C ASN A 50 -6.63 10.70 -3.31
N LEU A 51 -7.22 9.50 -3.33
CA LEU A 51 -6.54 8.29 -3.75
C LEU A 51 -7.29 7.62 -4.90
N LYS A 52 -6.51 7.15 -5.87
CA LYS A 52 -7.02 6.43 -7.04
C LYS A 52 -6.20 5.18 -7.28
N TYR A 53 -6.85 4.17 -7.81
CA TYR A 53 -6.17 2.99 -8.36
C TYR A 53 -5.48 3.31 -9.69
N SER A 54 -4.68 2.38 -10.17
CA SER A 54 -3.96 2.53 -11.45
C SER A 54 -4.88 2.67 -12.67
N ASN A 55 -6.13 2.25 -12.57
CA ASN A 55 -7.16 2.45 -13.60
C ASN A 55 -7.82 3.85 -13.55
N GLY A 56 -7.45 4.69 -12.58
CA GLY A 56 -8.00 6.04 -12.40
C GLY A 56 -9.27 6.12 -11.53
N GLU A 57 -9.83 5.00 -11.13
CA GLU A 57 -11.01 4.97 -10.25
C GLU A 57 -10.65 5.33 -8.80
N PRO A 58 -11.55 5.97 -8.05
CA PRO A 58 -11.38 6.20 -6.61
C PRO A 58 -11.24 4.88 -5.85
N VAL A 59 -10.47 4.90 -4.76
CA VAL A 59 -10.31 3.73 -3.90
C VAL A 59 -11.63 3.32 -3.25
N LYS A 60 -11.85 2.02 -3.11
CA LYS A 60 -13.03 1.45 -2.46
C LYS A 60 -12.84 1.46 -0.95
N VAL A 61 -13.77 2.09 -0.23
CA VAL A 61 -13.76 2.19 1.22
C VAL A 61 -15.06 1.63 1.80
N ILE A 62 -14.94 0.83 2.85
CA ILE A 62 -16.06 0.23 3.58
C ILE A 62 -15.93 0.61 5.05
N ILE A 63 -17.03 1.04 5.66
CA ILE A 63 -17.08 1.37 7.09
C ILE A 63 -17.89 0.28 7.79
N ALA A 64 -17.57 -0.06 9.04
CA ALA A 64 -18.44 -0.89 9.89
C ALA A 64 -19.83 -0.26 10.02
N ASP A 65 -20.86 -1.09 10.13
CA ASP A 65 -22.26 -0.60 10.18
C ASP A 65 -22.57 0.18 11.45
N THR A 66 -21.86 -0.12 12.53
CA THR A 66 -21.99 0.53 13.84
C THR A 66 -20.63 0.86 14.41
N THR A 67 -20.59 1.72 15.42
CA THR A 67 -19.41 1.85 16.27
C THR A 67 -19.14 0.54 17.02
N ILE A 68 -17.86 0.25 17.26
CA ILE A 68 -17.39 -1.02 17.83
C ILE A 68 -16.95 -0.77 19.28
N GLY A 69 -17.79 -1.13 20.22
CA GLY A 69 -17.49 -1.06 21.65
C GLY A 69 -17.73 -2.37 22.39
N ARG A 70 -18.13 -3.43 21.65
CA ARG A 70 -18.44 -4.76 22.21
C ARG A 70 -18.00 -5.86 21.25
N VAL A 71 -17.78 -7.05 21.79
CA VAL A 71 -17.32 -8.22 21.04
C VAL A 71 -18.24 -8.58 19.87
N ALA A 72 -19.55 -8.50 20.05
CA ALA A 72 -20.51 -8.79 18.98
C ALA A 72 -20.42 -7.79 17.81
N GLU A 73 -20.20 -6.51 18.10
CA GLU A 73 -20.01 -5.46 17.09
C GLU A 73 -18.69 -5.67 16.35
N ALA A 74 -17.62 -6.05 17.07
CA ALA A 74 -16.34 -6.41 16.47
C ALA A 74 -16.43 -7.62 15.53
N ALA A 75 -17.17 -8.66 15.95
CA ALA A 75 -17.41 -9.85 15.14
C ALA A 75 -18.20 -9.53 13.86
N ALA A 76 -19.26 -8.72 13.98
CA ALA A 76 -20.05 -8.28 12.82
C ALA A 76 -19.22 -7.47 11.83
N CYS A 77 -18.35 -6.58 12.32
CA CYS A 77 -17.42 -5.83 11.49
C CYS A 77 -16.42 -6.77 10.78
N ALA A 78 -15.83 -7.73 11.49
CA ALA A 78 -14.90 -8.70 10.92
C ALA A 78 -15.56 -9.53 9.82
N ASP A 79 -16.79 -9.97 10.01
CA ASP A 79 -17.58 -10.70 9.02
C ASP A 79 -17.87 -9.87 7.78
N LYS A 80 -18.28 -8.62 7.95
CA LYS A 80 -18.51 -7.68 6.85
C LYS A 80 -17.24 -7.47 6.04
N PHE A 81 -16.11 -7.23 6.70
CA PHE A 81 -14.84 -6.95 6.04
C PHE A 81 -14.29 -8.17 5.30
N ARG A 82 -14.40 -9.35 5.90
CA ARG A 82 -14.00 -10.60 5.23
C ARG A 82 -14.81 -10.86 3.97
N LYS A 83 -16.15 -10.68 4.01
CA LYS A 83 -17.03 -10.82 2.84
C LYS A 83 -16.74 -9.81 1.75
N ALA A 84 -16.24 -8.64 2.12
CA ALA A 84 -15.91 -7.57 1.18
C ALA A 84 -14.46 -7.62 0.68
N GLY A 85 -13.64 -8.55 1.16
CA GLY A 85 -12.23 -8.66 0.77
C GLY A 85 -11.40 -7.46 1.20
N VAL A 86 -11.55 -7.01 2.46
CA VAL A 86 -10.78 -5.88 2.99
C VAL A 86 -9.32 -6.28 3.19
N ASP A 87 -8.40 -5.50 2.61
CA ASP A 87 -6.96 -5.72 2.69
C ASP A 87 -6.26 -4.75 3.64
N ILE A 88 -6.83 -3.58 3.84
CA ILE A 88 -6.25 -2.50 4.65
C ILE A 88 -7.28 -2.06 5.66
N THR A 89 -6.92 -1.96 6.94
CA THR A 89 -7.83 -1.46 7.96
C THR A 89 -7.30 -0.21 8.64
N LEU A 90 -8.21 0.73 8.89
CA LEU A 90 -8.01 1.87 9.76
C LEU A 90 -8.97 1.76 10.95
N THR A 91 -8.44 1.57 12.14
CA THR A 91 -9.22 1.72 13.37
C THR A 91 -9.19 3.19 13.81
N VAL A 92 -10.35 3.77 14.01
CA VAL A 92 -10.53 5.16 14.48
C VAL A 92 -11.03 5.09 15.91
N THR A 93 -10.32 5.74 16.85
CA THR A 93 -10.69 5.72 18.28
C THR A 93 -10.59 7.10 18.90
N PRO A 94 -11.72 7.68 19.37
CA PRO A 94 -11.73 9.01 19.99
C PRO A 94 -11.29 8.97 21.44
N CYS A 95 -11.43 7.84 22.11
CA CYS A 95 -11.23 7.71 23.55
C CYS A 95 -10.57 6.39 23.93
N TRP A 96 -10.29 6.23 25.21
CA TRP A 96 -9.90 4.94 25.77
C TRP A 96 -11.00 3.91 25.57
N CYS A 97 -10.68 2.85 24.84
CA CYS A 97 -11.57 1.71 24.59
C CYS A 97 -11.09 0.47 25.36
N TYR A 98 -11.93 -0.53 25.51
CA TYR A 98 -11.59 -1.74 26.26
C TYR A 98 -11.57 -2.97 25.38
N GLY A 99 -10.76 -3.94 25.80
CA GLY A 99 -10.74 -5.27 25.24
C GLY A 99 -10.15 -5.39 23.86
N ALA A 100 -10.35 -6.56 23.29
CA ALA A 100 -9.89 -6.90 21.95
C ALA A 100 -10.72 -6.25 20.82
N GLU A 101 -11.82 -5.58 21.16
CA GLU A 101 -12.74 -4.96 20.20
C GLU A 101 -12.06 -3.86 19.37
N THR A 102 -11.12 -3.15 19.98
CA THR A 102 -10.36 -2.10 19.31
C THR A 102 -9.35 -2.67 18.30
N MET A 103 -8.93 -3.90 18.50
CA MET A 103 -7.95 -4.53 17.65
C MET A 103 -8.57 -5.10 16.38
N ASP A 104 -7.93 -4.91 15.26
CA ASP A 104 -8.17 -5.75 14.09
C ASP A 104 -7.40 -7.05 14.25
N MET A 105 -8.12 -8.13 14.51
CA MET A 105 -7.57 -9.47 14.74
C MET A 105 -7.30 -10.25 13.45
N GLU A 106 -7.69 -9.73 12.29
CA GLU A 106 -7.40 -10.36 11.00
C GLU A 106 -5.89 -10.24 10.71
N LYS A 107 -5.22 -11.38 10.53
CA LYS A 107 -3.76 -11.41 10.35
C LYS A 107 -3.28 -10.92 9.00
N ASP A 108 -4.12 -10.99 7.98
CA ASP A 108 -3.74 -10.69 6.61
C ASP A 108 -4.01 -9.24 6.19
N THR A 109 -4.63 -8.43 7.04
CA THR A 109 -4.85 -7.01 6.76
C THR A 109 -3.66 -6.14 7.17
N ILE A 110 -3.43 -5.06 6.43
CA ILE A 110 -2.46 -4.01 6.75
C ILE A 110 -3.16 -3.00 7.65
N LYS A 111 -2.65 -2.76 8.86
CA LYS A 111 -3.39 -2.12 9.93
C LYS A 111 -2.81 -0.77 10.34
N ALA A 112 -3.68 0.22 10.55
CA ALA A 112 -3.37 1.41 11.33
C ALA A 112 -4.44 1.68 12.39
N VAL A 113 -4.03 2.36 13.44
CA VAL A 113 -4.91 2.87 14.48
C VAL A 113 -4.72 4.39 14.56
N TRP A 114 -5.80 5.12 14.38
CA TRP A 114 -5.82 6.56 14.58
C TRP A 114 -6.49 6.89 15.91
N GLY A 115 -5.68 7.32 16.89
CA GLY A 115 -6.14 7.79 18.19
C GLY A 115 -6.29 9.32 18.20
N PHE A 116 -7.43 9.83 18.63
CA PHE A 116 -7.67 11.26 18.74
C PHE A 116 -6.90 11.85 19.92
N ASN A 117 -6.35 13.03 19.74
CA ASN A 117 -5.75 13.82 20.79
C ASN A 117 -6.84 14.62 21.53
N GLY A 118 -7.71 13.91 22.24
CA GLY A 118 -8.81 14.52 22.97
C GLY A 118 -8.41 15.04 24.36
N THR A 119 -9.23 15.91 24.94
CA THR A 119 -9.00 16.47 26.29
C THR A 119 -9.44 15.52 27.40
N GLU A 120 -10.43 14.69 27.15
CA GLU A 120 -10.93 13.66 28.09
C GLU A 120 -10.70 12.26 27.54
N ARG A 121 -10.05 11.39 28.33
CA ARG A 121 -9.82 9.98 27.96
C ARG A 121 -9.27 9.84 26.54
N PRO A 122 -8.17 10.51 26.18
CA PRO A 122 -7.75 10.64 24.78
C PRO A 122 -7.42 9.30 24.14
N GLY A 123 -7.90 9.08 22.93
CA GLY A 123 -7.58 7.92 22.11
C GLY A 123 -6.10 7.82 21.78
N ALA A 124 -5.41 8.95 21.69
CA ALA A 124 -3.95 9.02 21.48
C ALA A 124 -3.17 8.36 22.63
N VAL A 125 -3.62 8.48 23.87
CA VAL A 125 -3.00 7.78 25.03
C VAL A 125 -3.28 6.27 24.94
N TYR A 126 -4.49 5.90 24.58
CA TYR A 126 -4.86 4.49 24.40
C TYR A 126 -4.10 3.83 23.24
N LEU A 127 -3.71 4.61 22.24
CA LEU A 127 -2.97 4.15 21.06
C LEU A 127 -1.73 3.34 21.41
N ALA A 128 -0.93 3.78 22.36
CA ALA A 128 0.28 3.06 22.78
C ALA A 128 -0.05 1.65 23.31
N SER A 129 -1.12 1.51 24.10
CA SER A 129 -1.57 0.22 24.63
C SER A 129 -2.08 -0.71 23.51
N VAL A 130 -2.84 -0.19 22.56
CA VAL A 130 -3.35 -0.97 21.41
C VAL A 130 -2.19 -1.45 20.54
N LEU A 131 -1.23 -0.58 20.22
CA LEU A 131 -0.07 -0.94 19.41
C LEU A 131 0.80 -2.00 20.10
N ALA A 132 1.03 -1.87 21.40
CA ALA A 132 1.76 -2.87 22.18
C ALA A 132 1.04 -4.22 22.17
N THR A 133 -0.29 -4.23 22.29
CA THR A 133 -1.09 -5.47 22.23
C THR A 133 -1.07 -6.10 20.84
N HIS A 134 -1.14 -5.29 19.78
CA HIS A 134 -0.97 -5.76 18.41
C HIS A 134 0.42 -6.42 18.21
N ALA A 135 1.48 -5.76 18.65
CA ALA A 135 2.85 -6.29 18.56
C ALA A 135 3.00 -7.61 19.32
N GLN A 136 2.44 -7.69 20.55
CA GLN A 136 2.47 -8.90 21.37
C GLN A 136 1.78 -10.11 20.70
N LYS A 137 0.77 -9.85 19.88
CA LYS A 137 0.04 -10.89 19.14
C LYS A 137 0.62 -11.20 17.75
N GLY A 138 1.73 -10.56 17.38
CA GLY A 138 2.32 -10.73 16.04
C GLY A 138 1.47 -10.12 14.92
N LEU A 139 0.64 -9.12 15.22
CA LEU A 139 -0.25 -8.42 14.31
C LEU A 139 0.15 -6.94 14.20
N PRO A 140 1.27 -6.60 13.56
CA PRO A 140 1.80 -5.24 13.59
C PRO A 140 0.79 -4.23 13.06
N ALA A 141 0.68 -3.09 13.74
CA ALA A 141 -0.16 -1.97 13.34
C ALA A 141 0.60 -0.66 13.44
N PHE A 142 0.24 0.31 12.59
CA PHE A 142 0.83 1.66 12.57
C PHE A 142 -0.01 2.62 13.39
N GLY A 143 0.65 3.43 14.23
CA GLY A 143 -0.01 4.46 15.03
C GLY A 143 -0.11 5.78 14.31
N ILE A 144 -1.29 6.41 14.36
CA ILE A 144 -1.53 7.75 13.83
C ILE A 144 -2.19 8.58 14.92
N TYR A 145 -1.64 9.78 15.14
CA TYR A 145 -2.23 10.82 16.01
C TYR A 145 -1.77 12.19 15.52
N GLY A 146 -2.50 13.24 15.91
CA GLY A 146 -2.23 14.62 15.54
C GLY A 146 -1.71 15.48 16.69
N HIS A 147 -1.30 16.70 16.37
CA HIS A 147 -0.91 17.73 17.34
C HIS A 147 -2.12 18.48 17.89
N ASP A 148 -3.12 18.69 17.03
CA ASP A 148 -4.31 19.46 17.39
C ASP A 148 -5.23 18.65 18.29
N VAL A 149 -5.85 19.34 19.26
CA VAL A 149 -6.85 18.74 20.15
C VAL A 149 -8.14 18.50 19.37
N GLN A 150 -8.71 17.33 19.55
CA GLN A 150 -9.98 16.91 18.95
C GLN A 150 -10.99 16.60 20.06
N ASP A 151 -11.82 17.56 20.37
CA ASP A 151 -12.92 17.39 21.33
C ASP A 151 -14.19 16.80 20.68
N ALA A 152 -15.22 16.53 21.48
CA ALA A 152 -16.43 15.84 21.05
C ALA A 152 -17.18 16.54 19.89
N ASP A 153 -17.04 17.83 19.76
CA ASP A 153 -17.66 18.67 18.71
C ASP A 153 -16.78 18.81 17.45
N THR A 154 -15.53 18.33 17.47
CA THR A 154 -14.63 18.42 16.34
C THR A 154 -15.11 17.55 15.17
N GLN A 155 -15.35 18.19 14.01
CA GLN A 155 -15.86 17.54 12.80
C GLN A 155 -14.80 17.38 11.70
N THR A 156 -13.60 17.93 11.90
CA THR A 156 -12.54 17.98 10.90
C THR A 156 -11.35 17.13 11.29
N ILE A 157 -10.71 16.52 10.28
CA ILE A 157 -9.44 15.81 10.47
C ILE A 157 -8.32 16.86 10.47
N PRO A 158 -7.43 16.90 11.47
CA PRO A 158 -6.25 17.78 11.47
C PRO A 158 -5.35 17.54 10.25
N ASP A 159 -4.70 18.58 9.75
CA ASP A 159 -3.94 18.48 8.48
C ASP A 159 -2.74 17.52 8.58
N ASP A 160 -2.04 17.50 9.70
CA ASP A 160 -0.96 16.54 9.93
C ASP A 160 -1.46 15.08 10.01
N VAL A 161 -2.69 14.88 10.47
CA VAL A 161 -3.34 13.56 10.48
C VAL A 161 -3.77 13.16 9.06
N LYS A 162 -4.32 14.10 8.27
CA LYS A 162 -4.66 13.83 6.86
C LYS A 162 -3.46 13.31 6.09
N GLU A 163 -2.30 13.97 6.24
CA GLU A 163 -1.07 13.55 5.58
C GLU A 163 -0.66 12.13 5.99
N LYS A 164 -0.68 11.83 7.30
CA LYS A 164 -0.32 10.51 7.84
C LYS A 164 -1.28 9.41 7.35
N LEU A 165 -2.59 9.69 7.33
CA LEU A 165 -3.61 8.79 6.83
C LEU A 165 -3.41 8.47 5.34
N LEU A 166 -3.19 9.49 4.52
CA LEU A 166 -2.96 9.33 3.08
C LEU A 166 -1.65 8.57 2.80
N ARG A 167 -0.58 8.85 3.55
CA ARG A 167 0.70 8.16 3.42
C ARG A 167 0.57 6.67 3.77
N PHE A 168 -0.05 6.36 4.91
CA PHE A 168 -0.31 4.99 5.32
C PHE A 168 -1.14 4.24 4.26
N THR A 169 -2.22 4.85 3.80
CA THR A 169 -3.14 4.20 2.87
C THR A 169 -2.50 3.96 1.50
N ARG A 170 -1.69 4.90 0.97
CA ARG A 170 -0.91 4.68 -0.26
C ARG A 170 0.06 3.51 -0.14
N ALA A 171 0.81 3.46 0.96
CA ALA A 171 1.72 2.35 1.22
C ALA A 171 0.96 1.02 1.36
N GLY A 172 -0.16 1.02 2.08
CA GLY A 172 -1.03 -0.15 2.23
C GLY A 172 -1.57 -0.67 0.90
N ILE A 173 -2.05 0.22 0.02
CA ILE A 173 -2.50 -0.16 -1.33
C ILE A 173 -1.36 -0.81 -2.12
N ALA A 174 -0.17 -0.23 -2.10
CA ALA A 174 0.99 -0.78 -2.81
C ALA A 174 1.34 -2.19 -2.30
N VAL A 175 1.43 -2.39 -0.99
CA VAL A 175 1.74 -3.69 -0.39
C VAL A 175 0.63 -4.72 -0.66
N ALA A 176 -0.64 -4.33 -0.51
CA ALA A 176 -1.77 -5.22 -0.79
C ALA A 176 -1.80 -5.66 -2.26
N GLN A 177 -1.42 -4.79 -3.19
CA GLN A 177 -1.33 -5.13 -4.61
C GLN A 177 -0.15 -6.06 -4.97
N MET A 178 0.86 -6.18 -4.11
CA MET A 178 1.97 -7.12 -4.29
C MET A 178 1.56 -8.56 -4.01
N ARG A 179 0.59 -8.77 -3.11
CA ARG A 179 0.10 -10.11 -2.74
C ARG A 179 -0.34 -10.91 -3.95
N GLY A 180 0.13 -12.15 -4.05
CA GLY A 180 -0.19 -13.05 -5.15
C GLY A 180 0.56 -12.78 -6.46
N LYS A 181 1.50 -11.82 -6.48
CA LYS A 181 2.38 -11.57 -7.62
C LYS A 181 3.72 -12.29 -7.48
N SER A 182 4.44 -12.36 -8.58
CA SER A 182 5.82 -12.84 -8.58
C SER A 182 6.81 -11.68 -8.67
N TYR A 183 7.90 -11.81 -7.96
CA TYR A 183 9.11 -11.03 -8.18
C TYR A 183 10.02 -11.83 -9.12
N LEU A 184 10.34 -11.29 -10.28
CA LEU A 184 11.22 -11.93 -11.25
C LEU A 184 12.65 -11.42 -11.07
N SER A 185 13.57 -12.33 -10.72
CA SER A 185 15.00 -12.09 -10.73
C SER A 185 15.59 -12.58 -12.04
N ILE A 186 16.28 -11.70 -12.79
CA ILE A 186 16.92 -12.03 -14.03
C ILE A 186 18.44 -12.08 -13.82
N GLY A 187 19.04 -13.22 -14.15
CA GLY A 187 20.45 -13.48 -13.87
C GLY A 187 20.70 -13.92 -12.43
N SER A 188 21.91 -13.66 -11.94
CA SER A 188 22.35 -14.02 -10.58
C SER A 188 23.10 -12.87 -9.93
N VAL A 189 23.63 -13.12 -8.72
CA VAL A 189 24.47 -12.14 -8.02
C VAL A 189 25.73 -11.83 -8.83
N THR A 190 25.86 -10.60 -9.28
CA THR A 190 27.01 -10.16 -10.09
C THR A 190 28.13 -9.71 -9.17
N MET A 191 29.32 -10.31 -9.33
CA MET A 191 30.56 -9.93 -8.63
C MET A 191 30.42 -9.80 -7.11
N GLY A 192 29.52 -10.57 -6.49
CA GLY A 192 29.31 -10.55 -5.04
C GLY A 192 28.66 -9.28 -4.46
N MET A 193 28.03 -8.47 -5.31
CA MET A 193 27.31 -7.27 -4.84
C MET A 193 26.10 -7.65 -3.99
N ALA A 194 26.19 -7.39 -2.69
CA ALA A 194 25.15 -7.76 -1.73
C ALA A 194 23.77 -7.17 -2.06
N GLY A 195 23.70 -5.99 -2.65
CA GLY A 195 22.45 -5.34 -3.06
C GLY A 195 21.68 -6.06 -4.17
N SER A 196 22.29 -7.02 -4.86
CA SER A 196 21.61 -7.85 -5.86
C SER A 196 21.06 -9.18 -5.30
N ILE A 197 21.26 -9.44 -4.01
CA ILE A 197 20.72 -10.63 -3.33
C ILE A 197 19.27 -10.34 -2.93
N VAL A 198 18.37 -11.22 -3.36
CA VAL A 198 16.95 -11.15 -3.01
C VAL A 198 16.68 -12.11 -1.86
N ASP A 199 16.11 -11.59 -0.78
CA ASP A 199 15.60 -12.41 0.32
C ASP A 199 14.21 -12.95 -0.05
N THR A 200 14.15 -14.19 -0.46
CA THR A 200 12.90 -14.84 -0.88
C THR A 200 11.90 -15.01 0.25
N ASP A 201 12.38 -15.25 1.47
CA ASP A 201 11.53 -15.42 2.65
C ASP A 201 10.87 -14.08 3.04
N PHE A 202 11.58 -12.97 2.88
CA PHE A 202 10.99 -11.64 3.07
C PHE A 202 9.84 -11.39 2.09
N PHE A 203 10.03 -11.67 0.81
CA PHE A 203 8.99 -11.49 -0.22
C PHE A 203 7.76 -12.35 0.04
N GLN A 204 7.94 -13.61 0.43
CA GLN A 204 6.83 -14.50 0.76
C GLN A 204 6.12 -14.10 2.05
N THR A 205 6.88 -13.87 3.12
CA THR A 205 6.33 -13.65 4.46
C THR A 205 5.64 -12.29 4.59
N TYR A 206 6.26 -11.22 4.07
CA TYR A 206 5.77 -9.86 4.30
C TYR A 206 4.98 -9.28 3.13
N LEU A 207 5.26 -9.71 1.92
CA LEU A 207 4.62 -9.15 0.72
C LEU A 207 3.67 -10.14 0.03
N GLY A 208 3.66 -11.40 0.45
CA GLY A 208 2.85 -12.46 -0.18
C GLY A 208 3.23 -12.71 -1.64
N MET A 209 4.49 -12.44 -2.02
CA MET A 209 5.02 -12.60 -3.37
C MET A 209 5.84 -13.88 -3.50
N ARG A 210 5.79 -14.49 -4.67
CA ARG A 210 6.70 -15.57 -5.02
C ARG A 210 7.92 -15.00 -5.75
N ASN A 211 9.11 -15.51 -5.42
CA ASN A 211 10.32 -15.22 -6.19
C ASN A 211 10.48 -16.27 -7.30
N GLU A 212 10.75 -15.79 -8.51
CA GLU A 212 11.08 -16.60 -9.68
C GLU A 212 12.42 -16.13 -10.24
N SER A 213 13.23 -17.07 -10.74
CA SER A 213 14.52 -16.77 -11.35
C SER A 213 14.57 -17.24 -12.79
N VAL A 214 15.09 -16.39 -13.64
CA VAL A 214 15.30 -16.68 -15.06
C VAL A 214 16.73 -16.30 -15.42
N ASP A 215 17.42 -17.13 -16.19
CA ASP A 215 18.73 -16.80 -16.70
C ASP A 215 18.66 -15.70 -17.77
N GLU A 216 19.67 -14.85 -17.83
CA GLU A 216 19.76 -13.76 -18.81
C GLU A 216 19.77 -14.27 -20.27
N VAL A 217 20.23 -15.49 -20.50
CA VAL A 217 20.18 -16.15 -21.82
C VAL A 217 18.77 -16.22 -22.40
N GLU A 218 17.75 -16.32 -21.54
CA GLU A 218 16.35 -16.31 -22.00
C GLU A 218 15.96 -14.97 -22.64
N ILE A 219 16.49 -13.85 -22.17
CA ILE A 219 16.27 -12.54 -22.82
C ILE A 219 16.91 -12.52 -24.22
N ILE A 220 18.14 -13.00 -24.33
CA ILE A 220 18.88 -13.07 -25.60
C ILE A 220 18.10 -13.94 -26.59
N ARG A 221 17.69 -15.14 -26.17
CA ARG A 221 16.90 -16.06 -26.99
C ARG A 221 15.60 -15.41 -27.49
N ARG A 222 14.87 -14.71 -26.62
CA ARG A 222 13.62 -14.02 -27.02
C ARG A 222 13.86 -12.92 -28.02
N ILE A 223 14.93 -12.15 -27.86
CA ILE A 223 15.30 -11.10 -28.83
C ILE A 223 15.60 -11.73 -30.21
N GLU A 224 16.41 -12.78 -30.24
CA GLU A 224 16.80 -13.48 -31.46
C GLU A 224 15.60 -14.11 -32.19
N GLU A 225 14.68 -14.72 -31.44
CA GLU A 225 13.46 -15.32 -31.97
C GLU A 225 12.33 -14.31 -32.21
N GLY A 226 12.55 -13.04 -31.88
CA GLY A 226 11.55 -11.98 -32.05
C GLY A 226 10.33 -12.09 -31.10
N ILE A 227 10.50 -12.75 -29.95
CA ILE A 227 9.44 -12.96 -28.94
C ILE A 227 9.44 -11.79 -27.97
N TYR A 228 8.92 -10.66 -28.38
CA TYR A 228 8.71 -9.47 -27.56
C TYR A 228 7.48 -8.68 -28.07
N ASP A 229 6.92 -7.81 -27.23
CA ASP A 229 5.79 -6.95 -27.60
C ASP A 229 6.24 -5.87 -28.58
N LYS A 230 5.80 -5.96 -29.82
CA LYS A 230 6.19 -5.04 -30.90
C LYS A 230 5.62 -3.63 -30.70
N GLU A 231 4.45 -3.50 -30.05
CA GLU A 231 3.83 -2.19 -29.83
C GLU A 231 4.52 -1.47 -28.65
N GLU A 232 4.84 -2.20 -27.58
CA GLU A 232 5.63 -1.63 -26.47
C GLU A 232 7.04 -1.26 -26.93
N PHE A 233 7.67 -2.08 -27.78
CA PHE A 233 8.96 -1.74 -28.38
C PHE A 233 8.92 -0.43 -29.18
N LYS A 234 7.89 -0.22 -30.02
CA LYS A 234 7.71 1.05 -30.76
C LYS A 234 7.58 2.25 -29.83
N LYS A 235 6.79 2.10 -28.76
CA LYS A 235 6.64 3.16 -27.74
C LYS A 235 7.95 3.45 -27.04
N ALA A 236 8.71 2.42 -26.65
CA ALA A 236 10.00 2.56 -26.01
C ALA A 236 11.00 3.24 -26.93
N MET A 237 11.08 2.85 -28.20
CA MET A 237 11.93 3.52 -29.21
C MET A 237 11.59 5.01 -29.34
N ALA A 238 10.31 5.35 -29.53
CA ALA A 238 9.86 6.73 -29.64
C ALA A 238 10.19 7.55 -28.38
N TRP A 239 10.07 6.93 -27.18
CA TRP A 239 10.45 7.58 -25.93
C TRP A 239 11.97 7.83 -25.87
N THR A 240 12.79 6.86 -26.22
CA THR A 240 14.25 7.01 -26.19
C THR A 240 14.73 8.04 -27.20
N GLU A 241 14.16 8.08 -28.41
CA GLU A 241 14.45 9.10 -29.43
C GLU A 241 14.14 10.51 -28.94
N LYS A 242 13.04 10.66 -28.19
CA LYS A 242 12.61 11.97 -27.66
C LYS A 242 13.44 12.46 -26.49
N TYR A 243 13.82 11.56 -25.57
CA TYR A 243 14.37 11.95 -24.27
C TYR A 243 15.85 11.61 -24.10
N CYS A 244 16.39 10.68 -24.87
CA CYS A 244 17.79 10.32 -24.80
C CYS A 244 18.59 11.02 -25.88
N LYS A 245 19.75 11.53 -25.49
CA LYS A 245 20.65 12.23 -26.41
C LYS A 245 21.50 11.20 -27.19
N THR A 246 21.05 10.81 -28.35
CA THR A 246 21.68 9.76 -29.16
C THR A 246 22.94 10.20 -29.92
N ASN A 247 23.13 11.52 -30.14
CA ASN A 247 24.21 12.10 -30.92
C ASN A 247 25.17 12.98 -30.11
N GLU A 248 24.89 13.17 -28.83
CA GLU A 248 25.71 13.99 -27.94
C GLU A 248 26.49 13.07 -27.01
N GLY A 249 27.69 12.79 -27.31
CA GLY A 249 28.57 12.01 -26.46
C GLY A 249 29.91 11.83 -27.14
N HIS A 250 30.97 12.03 -26.37
CA HIS A 250 32.30 11.76 -26.85
C HIS A 250 32.56 10.26 -26.78
N ASP A 251 32.93 9.66 -27.91
CA ASP A 251 33.40 8.29 -27.96
C ASP A 251 34.86 8.25 -27.50
N PHE A 252 35.10 7.80 -26.29
CA PHE A 252 36.43 7.72 -25.68
C PHE A 252 37.27 6.53 -26.17
N ASN A 253 36.71 5.67 -27.03
CA ASN A 253 37.45 4.58 -27.60
C ASN A 253 38.53 5.09 -28.59
N PRO A 254 39.66 4.39 -28.74
CA PRO A 254 40.59 4.64 -29.82
C PRO A 254 39.89 4.64 -31.17
N ALA A 255 40.37 5.45 -32.11
CA ALA A 255 39.75 5.68 -33.43
C ALA A 255 39.45 4.38 -34.20
N ASP A 256 40.36 3.40 -34.09
CA ASP A 256 40.21 2.07 -34.69
C ASP A 256 39.15 1.18 -34.04
N LYS A 257 38.68 1.53 -32.85
CA LYS A 257 37.63 0.84 -32.08
C LYS A 257 36.32 1.58 -32.02
N GLN A 258 36.24 2.78 -32.59
CA GLN A 258 35.01 3.55 -32.62
C GLN A 258 34.02 2.90 -33.58
N LYS A 259 32.77 2.74 -33.10
CA LYS A 259 31.69 2.17 -33.90
C LYS A 259 31.16 3.16 -34.92
N SER A 260 30.84 2.68 -36.12
CA SER A 260 30.11 3.46 -37.12
C SER A 260 28.71 3.87 -36.61
N ARG A 261 28.11 4.85 -37.27
CA ARG A 261 26.72 5.28 -36.91
C ARG A 261 25.74 4.12 -36.98
N ALA A 262 25.80 3.33 -38.04
CA ALA A 262 24.92 2.17 -38.21
C ALA A 262 25.07 1.13 -37.09
N GLN A 263 26.29 0.89 -36.63
CA GLN A 263 26.55 0.00 -35.50
C GLN A 263 25.98 0.57 -34.18
N LYS A 264 26.12 1.88 -33.95
CA LYS A 264 25.56 2.54 -32.77
C LYS A 264 24.03 2.48 -32.77
N ASP A 265 23.40 2.64 -33.93
CA ASP A 265 21.94 2.55 -34.06
C ASP A 265 21.44 1.11 -33.80
N ALA A 266 22.18 0.10 -34.32
CA ALA A 266 21.86 -1.30 -34.06
C ALA A 266 22.04 -1.67 -32.57
N ASP A 267 23.09 -1.20 -31.90
CA ASP A 267 23.30 -1.38 -30.47
C ASP A 267 22.17 -0.71 -29.65
N TRP A 268 21.72 0.46 -30.09
CA TRP A 268 20.64 1.20 -29.48
C TRP A 268 19.34 0.42 -29.55
N GLU A 269 18.98 -0.05 -30.74
CA GLU A 269 17.79 -0.88 -30.93
C GLU A 269 17.85 -2.17 -30.10
N TYR A 270 19.01 -2.82 -30.08
CA TYR A 270 19.22 -4.02 -29.25
C TYR A 270 19.06 -3.72 -27.75
N ALA A 271 19.60 -2.59 -27.27
CA ALA A 271 19.45 -2.18 -25.86
C ALA A 271 17.97 -1.95 -25.49
N VAL A 272 17.20 -1.30 -26.37
CA VAL A 272 15.75 -1.10 -26.15
C VAL A 272 14.97 -2.41 -26.17
N LYS A 273 15.37 -3.39 -27.01
CA LYS A 273 14.76 -4.72 -27.01
C LYS A 273 15.00 -5.49 -25.70
N ARG A 274 16.11 -5.24 -25.02
CA ARG A 274 16.42 -5.86 -23.72
C ARG A 274 15.62 -5.27 -22.56
N MET A 275 15.14 -4.05 -22.68
CA MET A 275 14.32 -3.38 -21.67
C MET A 275 12.86 -3.85 -21.68
#